data_02bb1c020245da54599f41fde7ee3efe
#
_entry.id   02bb1c020245da54599f41fde7ee3efe
#
_cell.length_a   1.000
_cell.length_b   1.000
_cell.length_c   1.000
_cell.angle_alpha   90.00
_cell.angle_beta   90.00
_cell.angle_gamma   90.00
#
_symmetry.space_group_name_H-M   'P 1'
#
loop_
_entity.id
_entity.type
_entity.pdbx_description
1 polymer ?
#
loop_
_entity_poly.entity_id
_entity_poly.type
_entity_poly.pdbx_seq_one_letter_code
_entity_poly.pdbx_strand_id
1 'polypeptide(L)'
;MSSPATPAARALIESDRVEGTAVYDREGRHTGTVKRLMIDRVSGQVAYVVVAFAFAGLSDDSYPIPWAKLRYDTDLGGYRTDVTEAELHGAPRFRRGVDEQLGRDQEDELDAYFRIPPDIRAV
;
A
#
# COMPACT_ATOMS: atom_id res chain seq x y z
N MET A 1 -24.92 -6.92 20.96
CA MET A 1 -24.36 -6.58 20.65
C MET A 1 -23.69 -6.12 20.65
N SER A 2 -23.29 -5.76 20.57
CA SER A 2 -22.73 -5.22 20.37
C SER A 2 -22.04 -4.81 20.25
N SER A 3 -21.67 -4.62 20.26
CA SER A 3 -20.99 -4.04 20.14
C SER A 3 -20.42 -3.66 19.75
N PRO A 4 -20.20 -3.42 19.44
CA PRO A 4 -19.37 -2.86 18.83
C PRO A 4 -18.57 -2.16 19.20
N ALA A 5 -18.78 -2.19 19.75
CA ALA A 5 -17.96 -1.42 20.30
C ALA A 5 -16.70 -1.10 19.79
N THR A 6 -16.10 -0.38 20.02
CA THR A 6 -14.83 0.02 19.62
C THR A 6 -14.27 -0.77 18.50
N PRO A 7 -15.02 -0.96 17.50
CA PRO A 7 -14.52 -1.67 16.34
C PRO A 7 -13.30 -1.00 15.76
N ALA A 8 -13.18 0.30 15.90
CA ALA A 8 -12.03 0.98 15.33
C ALA A 8 -10.73 0.56 15.98
N ALA A 9 -10.73 0.31 17.29
CA ALA A 9 -9.52 -0.08 17.99
C ALA A 9 -9.14 -1.52 17.71
N ARG A 10 -10.10 -2.33 17.33
CA ARG A 10 -9.88 -3.74 17.09
C ARG A 10 -10.29 -4.17 15.70
N ALA A 11 -10.41 -3.18 14.79
CA ALA A 11 -10.79 -3.49 13.42
C ALA A 11 -9.70 -4.31 12.76
N LEU A 12 -10.01 -5.54 12.47
CA LEU A 12 -9.08 -6.46 11.81
C LEU A 12 -9.58 -6.80 10.42
N ILE A 13 -8.64 -7.05 9.52
CA ILE A 13 -8.96 -7.54 8.20
C ILE A 13 -8.11 -8.77 7.94
N GLU A 14 -8.71 -9.78 7.35
CA GLU A 14 -8.01 -10.99 7.00
C GLU A 14 -7.01 -10.71 5.89
N SER A 15 -5.82 -11.32 5.98
CA SER A 15 -4.76 -11.03 5.01
C SER A 15 -5.16 -11.36 3.59
N ASP A 16 -5.93 -12.41 3.38
CA ASP A 16 -6.38 -12.80 2.05
C ASP A 16 -7.44 -11.85 1.51
N ARG A 17 -8.03 -11.01 2.36
CA ARG A 17 -8.95 -9.98 1.91
C ARG A 17 -8.25 -8.66 1.58
N VAL A 18 -7.07 -8.45 2.12
CA VAL A 18 -6.28 -7.28 1.76
C VAL A 18 -5.87 -7.35 0.30
N GLU A 19 -5.46 -8.53 -0.14
CA GLU A 19 -5.18 -8.75 -1.55
C GLU A 19 -6.47 -8.63 -2.34
N GLY A 20 -6.42 -7.86 -3.41
CA GLY A 20 -7.59 -7.61 -4.23
C GLY A 20 -8.45 -6.44 -3.75
N THR A 21 -8.09 -5.83 -2.63
CA THR A 21 -8.86 -4.70 -2.11
C THR A 21 -8.59 -3.46 -2.94
N ALA A 22 -9.64 -2.69 -3.18
CA ALA A 22 -9.56 -1.46 -3.96
C ALA A 22 -8.75 -0.39 -3.22
N VAL A 23 -8.07 0.45 -4.00
CA VAL A 23 -7.37 1.63 -3.50
C VAL A 23 -8.04 2.85 -4.11
N TYR A 24 -8.30 3.84 -3.28
CA TYR A 24 -9.02 5.06 -3.65
C TYR A 24 -8.16 6.28 -3.39
N ASP A 25 -8.35 7.33 -4.18
CA ASP A 25 -7.65 8.59 -3.96
C ASP A 25 -8.36 9.43 -2.90
N ARG A 26 -7.90 10.67 -2.72
CA ARG A 26 -8.46 11.57 -1.72
C ARG A 26 -9.93 11.89 -1.96
N GLU A 27 -10.35 11.88 -3.21
CA GLU A 27 -11.72 12.17 -3.58
C GLU A 27 -12.61 10.93 -3.57
N GLY A 28 -12.06 9.77 -3.20
CA GLY A 28 -12.83 8.53 -3.17
C GLY A 28 -12.96 7.84 -4.52
N ARG A 29 -12.16 8.24 -5.50
CA ARG A 29 -12.17 7.59 -6.81
C ARG A 29 -11.25 6.38 -6.80
N HIS A 30 -11.70 5.31 -7.43
CA HIS A 30 -10.93 4.07 -7.51
C HIS A 30 -9.70 4.28 -8.39
N THR A 31 -8.51 4.06 -7.83
CA THR A 31 -7.27 4.30 -8.55
C THR A 31 -6.39 3.07 -8.69
N GLY A 32 -6.70 1.99 -7.98
CA GLY A 32 -5.87 0.81 -8.07
C GLY A 32 -6.38 -0.34 -7.22
N THR A 33 -5.58 -1.39 -7.15
CA THR A 33 -5.92 -2.60 -6.41
C THR A 33 -4.67 -3.12 -5.73
N VAL A 34 -4.81 -3.52 -4.47
CA VAL A 34 -3.71 -4.15 -3.74
C VAL A 34 -3.46 -5.53 -4.34
N LYS A 35 -2.23 -5.79 -4.75
CA LYS A 35 -1.85 -7.09 -5.26
C LYS A 35 -1.37 -8.02 -4.15
N ARG A 36 -0.50 -7.54 -3.28
CA ARG A 36 0.04 -8.34 -2.19
C ARG A 36 0.70 -7.46 -1.16
N LEU A 37 0.87 -8.03 0.03
CA LEU A 37 1.68 -7.44 1.08
C LEU A 37 3.04 -8.13 1.09
N MET A 38 4.08 -7.36 1.36
CA MET A 38 5.41 -7.91 1.57
C MET A 38 5.71 -7.81 3.05
N ILE A 39 5.78 -8.95 3.70
CA ILE A 39 5.90 -9.04 5.15
C ILE A 39 7.33 -9.44 5.52
N ASP A 40 7.94 -8.67 6.41
CA ASP A 40 9.24 -9.00 6.94
C ASP A 40 9.12 -10.23 7.82
N ARG A 41 9.81 -11.30 7.47
CA ARG A 41 9.68 -12.57 8.18
C ARG A 41 10.23 -12.53 9.59
N VAL A 42 11.15 -11.61 9.86
CA VAL A 42 11.78 -11.52 11.17
C VAL A 42 10.91 -10.71 12.12
N SER A 43 10.46 -9.54 11.70
CA SER A 43 9.66 -8.65 12.54
C SER A 43 8.18 -8.98 12.51
N GLY A 44 7.70 -9.62 11.45
CA GLY A 44 6.28 -9.86 11.24
C GLY A 44 5.51 -8.65 10.75
N GLN A 45 6.20 -7.57 10.44
CA GLN A 45 5.55 -6.32 10.02
C GLN A 45 5.48 -6.23 8.50
N VAL A 46 4.49 -5.47 8.03
CA VAL A 46 4.37 -5.19 6.61
C VAL A 46 5.46 -4.20 6.22
N ALA A 47 6.35 -4.62 5.34
CA ALA A 47 7.44 -3.77 4.87
C ALA A 47 6.94 -2.79 3.82
N TYR A 48 6.17 -3.27 2.86
CA TYR A 48 5.55 -2.45 1.83
C TYR A 48 4.42 -3.25 1.20
N VAL A 49 3.63 -2.57 0.40
CA VAL A 49 2.51 -3.17 -0.31
C VAL A 49 2.75 -3.01 -1.81
N VAL A 50 2.34 -4.01 -2.59
CA VAL A 50 2.44 -3.95 -4.05
C VAL A 50 1.06 -3.62 -4.59
N VAL A 51 0.97 -2.52 -5.34
CA VAL A 51 -0.30 -2.00 -5.84
C VAL A 51 -0.25 -1.91 -7.36
N ALA A 52 -1.32 -2.36 -8.00
CA ALA A 52 -1.52 -2.16 -9.42
C ALA A 52 -2.42 -0.94 -9.58
N PHE A 53 -1.87 0.13 -10.13
CA PHE A 53 -2.64 1.36 -10.34
C PHE A 53 -3.24 1.37 -11.74
N ALA A 54 -4.44 1.94 -11.84
CA ALA A 54 -5.20 1.97 -13.08
C ALA A 54 -5.27 3.36 -13.69
N PHE A 55 -4.25 4.18 -13.50
CA PHE A 55 -4.21 5.50 -14.11
C PHE A 55 -3.93 5.38 -15.60
N ALA A 56 -4.63 6.17 -16.39
CA ALA A 56 -4.35 6.27 -17.82
C ALA A 56 -2.93 6.80 -18.00
N GLY A 57 -2.19 6.21 -18.91
CA GLY A 57 -0.83 6.65 -19.18
C GLY A 57 0.23 5.95 -18.37
N LEU A 58 -0.15 5.14 -17.39
CA LEU A 58 0.79 4.28 -16.69
C LEU A 58 0.83 2.91 -17.37
N SER A 59 1.98 2.25 -17.23
CA SER A 59 2.13 0.90 -17.74
C SER A 59 1.40 -0.09 -16.83
N ASP A 60 1.43 -1.36 -17.23
CA ASP A 60 0.88 -2.44 -16.42
C ASP A 60 1.78 -2.84 -15.26
N ASP A 61 2.83 -2.08 -15.01
CA ASP A 61 3.76 -2.37 -13.94
C ASP A 61 3.11 -2.22 -12.58
N SER A 62 3.62 -2.99 -11.62
CA SER A 62 3.20 -2.90 -10.25
C SER A 62 4.12 -1.94 -9.51
N TYR A 63 3.58 -1.30 -8.49
CA TYR A 63 4.31 -0.30 -7.73
C TYR A 63 4.43 -0.72 -6.28
N PRO A 64 5.65 -0.75 -5.73
CA PRO A 64 5.81 -0.90 -4.29
C PRO A 64 5.44 0.43 -3.63
N ILE A 65 4.59 0.37 -2.63
CA ILE A 65 4.11 1.56 -1.92
C ILE A 65 4.35 1.33 -0.43
N PRO A 66 4.94 2.31 0.28
CA PRO A 66 5.10 2.15 1.73
C PRO A 66 3.76 1.91 2.40
N TRP A 67 3.73 0.99 3.35
CA TRP A 67 2.49 0.67 4.03
C TRP A 67 1.84 1.90 4.66
N ALA A 68 2.67 2.84 5.13
CA ALA A 68 2.18 4.07 5.76
C ALA A 68 1.38 4.97 4.81
N LYS A 69 1.47 4.75 3.50
CA LYS A 69 0.72 5.53 2.51
C LYS A 69 -0.70 5.02 2.30
N LEU A 70 -1.06 3.91 2.89
CA LEU A 70 -2.41 3.35 2.76
C LEU A 70 -3.11 3.39 4.11
N ARG A 71 -4.38 3.80 4.08
CA ARG A 71 -5.22 3.86 5.28
C ARG A 71 -6.57 3.25 4.94
N TYR A 72 -6.96 2.24 5.71
CA TYR A 72 -8.24 1.60 5.44
C TYR A 72 -9.39 2.55 5.75
N ASP A 73 -10.34 2.63 4.83
CA ASP A 73 -11.52 3.47 4.96
C ASP A 73 -12.73 2.56 5.00
N THR A 74 -13.37 2.45 6.15
CA THR A 74 -14.50 1.54 6.32
C THR A 74 -15.71 1.95 5.50
N ASP A 75 -15.86 3.23 5.22
CA ASP A 75 -16.97 3.70 4.40
C ASP A 75 -16.82 3.29 2.95
N LEU A 76 -15.59 3.27 2.46
CA LEU A 76 -15.31 2.87 1.08
C LEU A 76 -15.12 1.36 0.95
N GLY A 77 -14.82 0.69 2.04
CA GLY A 77 -14.50 -0.73 1.99
C GLY A 77 -13.17 -1.02 1.32
N GLY A 78 -12.23 -0.09 1.37
CA GLY A 78 -10.92 -0.24 0.76
C GLY A 78 -9.93 0.73 1.34
N TYR A 79 -8.76 0.81 0.73
CA TYR A 79 -7.70 1.67 1.22
C TYR A 79 -7.74 3.02 0.52
N ARG A 80 -7.50 4.06 1.30
CA ARG A 80 -7.37 5.41 0.77
C ARG A 80 -5.90 5.79 0.77
N THR A 81 -5.45 6.50 -0.27
CA THR A 81 -4.07 6.95 -0.38
C THR A 81 -4.03 8.37 -0.93
N ASP A 82 -2.96 9.08 -0.59
CA ASP A 82 -2.69 10.38 -1.19
C ASP A 82 -1.65 10.30 -2.32
N VAL A 83 -1.26 9.09 -2.70
CA VAL A 83 -0.34 8.90 -3.82
C VAL A 83 -1.04 9.34 -5.10
N THR A 84 -0.37 10.18 -5.87
CA THR A 84 -0.93 10.73 -7.11
C THR A 84 -0.30 10.06 -8.33
N GLU A 85 -0.99 10.18 -9.46
CA GLU A 85 -0.45 9.70 -10.72
C GLU A 85 0.90 10.36 -11.02
N ALA A 86 1.02 11.65 -10.75
CA ALA A 86 2.26 12.39 -11.00
C ALA A 86 3.43 11.81 -10.21
N GLU A 87 3.19 11.45 -8.95
CA GLU A 87 4.23 10.82 -8.13
C GLU A 87 4.65 9.48 -8.71
N LEU A 88 3.72 8.72 -9.25
CA LEU A 88 4.02 7.38 -9.75
C LEU A 88 4.89 7.41 -11.01
N HIS A 89 4.85 8.49 -11.77
CA HIS A 89 5.69 8.58 -12.98
C HIS A 89 7.18 8.53 -12.66
N GLY A 90 7.59 9.01 -11.50
CA GLY A 90 9.00 8.97 -11.09
C GLY A 90 9.29 7.96 -10.00
N ALA A 91 8.30 7.18 -9.59
CA ALA A 91 8.44 6.27 -8.47
C ALA A 91 9.10 4.96 -8.88
N PRO A 92 9.77 4.27 -7.96
CA PRO A 92 10.22 2.90 -8.20
C PRO A 92 9.03 2.01 -8.58
N ARG A 93 9.25 1.10 -9.51
CA ARG A 93 8.20 0.18 -9.93
C ARG A 93 8.80 -1.13 -10.38
N PHE A 94 7.97 -2.17 -10.37
CA PHE A 94 8.34 -3.49 -10.85
C PHE A 94 7.83 -3.68 -12.27
N ARG A 95 8.66 -4.20 -13.15
CA ARG A 95 8.21 -4.59 -14.48
C ARG A 95 7.46 -5.90 -14.39
N ARG A 96 6.53 -6.10 -15.31
CA ARG A 96 5.80 -7.35 -15.39
C ARG A 96 6.79 -8.51 -15.55
N GLY A 97 6.59 -9.57 -14.75
CA GLY A 97 7.40 -10.75 -14.83
C GLY A 97 8.73 -10.71 -14.09
N VAL A 98 9.03 -9.58 -13.44
CA VAL A 98 10.23 -9.45 -12.63
C VAL A 98 9.87 -9.76 -11.17
N ASP A 99 10.82 -10.32 -10.44
CA ASP A 99 10.65 -10.60 -9.02
C ASP A 99 10.32 -9.30 -8.26
N GLU A 100 9.24 -9.32 -7.50
CA GLU A 100 8.74 -8.13 -6.81
C GLU A 100 9.24 -8.06 -5.39
N GLN A 101 10.53 -8.31 -5.19
CA GLN A 101 11.15 -8.17 -3.89
C GLN A 101 12.18 -7.05 -3.91
N LEU A 102 12.15 -6.23 -2.86
CA LEU A 102 13.11 -5.16 -2.67
C LEU A 102 14.15 -5.55 -1.64
N GLY A 103 15.41 -5.21 -1.90
CA GLY A 103 16.43 -5.27 -0.87
C GLY A 103 16.26 -4.11 0.09
N ARG A 104 17.04 -4.14 1.18
CA ARG A 104 16.94 -3.10 2.22
C ARG A 104 17.23 -1.70 1.67
N ASP A 105 18.25 -1.58 0.85
CA ASP A 105 18.60 -0.28 0.27
C ASP A 105 17.48 0.26 -0.61
N GLN A 106 16.82 -0.63 -1.34
CA GLN A 106 15.70 -0.24 -2.19
C GLN A 106 14.49 0.16 -1.37
N GLU A 107 14.26 -0.49 -0.21
CA GLU A 107 13.20 -0.07 0.68
C GLU A 107 13.48 1.32 1.25
N ASP A 108 14.74 1.60 1.59
CA ASP A 108 15.12 2.92 2.08
C ASP A 108 14.90 3.98 1.01
N GLU A 109 15.25 3.68 -0.24
CA GLU A 109 14.99 4.58 -1.35
C GLU A 109 13.49 4.81 -1.56
N LEU A 110 12.69 3.76 -1.41
CA LEU A 110 11.25 3.87 -1.53
C LEU A 110 10.67 4.79 -0.48
N ASP A 111 11.08 4.58 0.77
CA ASP A 111 10.58 5.42 1.87
C ASP A 111 11.02 6.86 1.69
N ALA A 112 12.25 7.08 1.22
CA ALA A 112 12.74 8.43 0.96
C ALA A 112 11.93 9.10 -0.16
N TYR A 113 11.62 8.36 -1.19
CA TYR A 113 10.83 8.91 -2.31
C TYR A 113 9.47 9.40 -1.84
N PHE A 114 8.81 8.62 -1.01
CA PHE A 114 7.48 8.98 -0.49
C PHE A 114 7.54 9.73 0.83
N ARG A 115 8.75 10.10 1.29
CA ARG A 115 8.98 10.93 2.48
C ARG A 115 8.43 10.30 3.76
N ILE A 116 8.66 9.01 3.92
CA ILE A 116 8.24 8.30 5.12
C ILE A 116 9.30 8.50 6.19
N PRO A 117 8.96 9.04 7.37
CA PRO A 117 9.96 9.20 8.45
C PRO A 117 10.48 7.84 8.91
N PRO A 118 11.78 7.74 9.23
CA PRO A 118 12.36 6.47 9.65
C PRO A 118 11.70 5.88 10.91
N ASP A 119 11.25 6.71 11.82
CA ASP A 119 10.65 6.24 13.06
C ASP A 119 9.31 5.52 12.84
N ILE A 120 8.61 5.83 11.77
CA ILE A 120 7.39 5.12 11.43
C ILE A 120 7.68 3.66 11.11
N ARG A 121 8.81 3.39 10.45
CA ARG A 121 9.22 2.03 10.13
C ARG A 121 9.67 1.25 11.36
N ALA A 122 10.19 1.95 12.33
CA ALA A 122 10.77 1.32 13.50
C ALA A 122 9.72 0.81 14.48
N VAL A 123 8.50 1.20 14.33
CA VAL A 123 7.43 0.84 15.28
C VAL A 123 6.96 -0.60 15.14
#